data_4f83b8d8429f4dab1096adb88f1d575b
#
_entry.id   4f83b8d8429f4dab1096adb88f1d575b
#
_cell.length_a   1.000
_cell.length_b   1.000
_cell.length_c   1.000
_cell.angle_alpha   90.00
_cell.angle_beta   90.00
_cell.angle_gamma   90.00
#
_symmetry.space_group_name_H-M   'P 1'
#
loop_
_entity.id
_entity.type
_entity.pdbx_description
1 polymer ?
#
loop_
_entity_poly.entity_id
_entity_poly.type
_entity_poly.pdbx_seq_one_letter_code
_entity_poly.pdbx_strand_id
1 'polypeptide(L)'
;EQHLLDPGYLPYLIEFHTSNYLHNGAGCCITGLTEIATALNQRKIPCAITLPPSALIVDTVNKLQLRYEAGQNLHSSIVVIMIKLTFSGNYSLLGNDDYNYMKNRISVLESIYSYSYRIDGTVVEEGNDGFLIFTTRRAIEIDTNYFKTFYLMDILKGCNAKNIAAGIGCGKTASESKSHAYAAMEMSRRANNNSAYVVLESGTALQPILNTKSVALEAPDHNFTVLSQKTNLSINTLYNIYKCTKRSMLEEFTSSQVASLCSLNIRT
;
A
#
# COMPACT_ATOMS: atom_id res chain seq x y z
N GLU A 1 7.30 -10.82 -23.54
CA GLU A 1 7.45 -9.35 -23.34
C GLU A 1 8.86 -8.95 -22.86
N GLN A 2 9.55 -9.76 -22.06
CA GLN A 2 10.91 -9.47 -21.58
C GLN A 2 11.99 -9.46 -22.67
N HIS A 3 11.76 -10.11 -23.79
CA HIS A 3 12.76 -10.24 -24.86
C HIS A 3 12.87 -9.03 -25.81
N LEU A 4 11.85 -8.17 -25.88
CA LEU A 4 11.84 -6.98 -26.75
C LEU A 4 12.87 -5.91 -26.32
N LEU A 5 13.31 -5.92 -25.07
CA LEU A 5 14.32 -5.00 -24.52
C LEU A 5 15.74 -5.57 -24.58
N ASP A 6 15.91 -6.81 -25.05
CA ASP A 6 17.24 -7.41 -25.21
C ASP A 6 17.89 -6.91 -26.50
N PRO A 7 19.07 -6.26 -26.44
CA PRO A 7 19.78 -5.80 -27.65
C PRO A 7 20.10 -6.90 -28.67
N GLY A 8 20.18 -8.17 -28.23
CA GLY A 8 20.40 -9.33 -29.10
C GLY A 8 19.14 -9.81 -29.82
N TYR A 9 17.95 -9.36 -29.43
CA TYR A 9 16.70 -9.91 -29.96
C TYR A 9 16.39 -9.50 -31.40
N LEU A 10 16.66 -8.26 -31.77
CA LEU A 10 16.47 -7.79 -33.16
C LEU A 10 17.40 -8.53 -34.16
N PRO A 11 18.72 -8.61 -33.93
CA PRO A 11 19.61 -9.41 -34.79
C PRO A 11 19.17 -10.87 -34.92
N TYR A 12 18.77 -11.49 -33.82
CA TYR A 12 18.26 -12.86 -33.81
C TYR A 12 17.03 -13.04 -34.73
N LEU A 13 16.05 -12.14 -34.65
CA LEU A 13 14.86 -12.22 -35.50
C LEU A 13 15.18 -11.99 -37.00
N ILE A 14 16.11 -11.09 -37.31
CA ILE A 14 16.54 -10.85 -38.68
C ILE A 14 17.20 -12.14 -39.23
N GLU A 15 18.03 -12.79 -38.44
CA GLU A 15 18.69 -14.03 -38.86
C GLU A 15 17.70 -15.19 -38.97
N PHE A 16 16.74 -15.30 -38.04
CA PHE A 16 15.65 -16.28 -38.09
C PHE A 16 14.82 -16.14 -39.38
N HIS A 17 14.40 -14.95 -39.74
CA HIS A 17 13.64 -14.73 -40.98
C HIS A 17 14.49 -14.98 -42.21
N THR A 18 15.75 -14.57 -42.21
CA THR A 18 16.68 -14.80 -43.33
C THR A 18 16.92 -16.30 -43.56
N SER A 19 17.15 -17.06 -42.51
CA SER A 19 17.36 -18.51 -42.58
C SER A 19 16.11 -19.23 -43.09
N ASN A 20 14.93 -18.86 -42.60
CA ASN A 20 13.67 -19.47 -43.07
C ASN A 20 13.39 -19.18 -44.55
N TYR A 21 13.72 -18.00 -45.03
CA TYR A 21 13.56 -17.64 -46.44
C TYR A 21 14.55 -18.45 -47.34
N LEU A 22 15.83 -18.51 -46.94
CA LEU A 22 16.89 -19.11 -47.75
C LEU A 22 16.90 -20.64 -47.73
N HIS A 23 16.60 -21.24 -46.56
CA HIS A 23 16.79 -22.67 -46.36
C HIS A 23 15.51 -23.47 -46.17
N ASN A 24 14.41 -22.82 -45.73
CA ASN A 24 13.16 -23.52 -45.40
C ASN A 24 12.02 -23.24 -46.38
N GLY A 25 12.31 -22.58 -47.52
CA GLY A 25 11.34 -22.37 -48.59
C GLY A 25 10.21 -21.37 -48.28
N ALA A 26 10.40 -20.48 -47.29
CA ALA A 26 9.43 -19.46 -47.00
C ALA A 26 9.31 -18.47 -48.17
N GLY A 27 8.11 -18.26 -48.70
CA GLY A 27 7.89 -17.34 -49.83
C GLY A 27 7.98 -15.87 -49.51
N CYS A 28 7.65 -15.48 -48.25
CA CYS A 28 7.78 -14.12 -47.74
C CYS A 28 7.84 -14.14 -46.22
N CYS A 29 8.31 -13.04 -45.61
CA CYS A 29 8.33 -12.83 -44.19
C CYS A 29 7.21 -11.87 -43.78
N ILE A 30 6.60 -12.06 -42.60
CA ILE A 30 5.64 -11.15 -42.03
C ILE A 30 6.17 -10.71 -40.67
N THR A 31 6.27 -9.42 -40.44
CA THR A 31 6.73 -8.86 -39.17
C THR A 31 5.93 -7.65 -38.75
N GLY A 32 5.81 -7.41 -37.43
CA GLY A 32 5.23 -6.18 -36.87
C GLY A 32 6.29 -5.10 -36.55
N LEU A 33 7.58 -5.39 -36.75
CA LEU A 33 8.69 -4.50 -36.42
C LEU A 33 9.27 -3.85 -37.69
N THR A 34 9.17 -2.53 -37.79
CA THR A 34 9.65 -1.76 -38.92
C THR A 34 11.14 -1.89 -39.16
N GLU A 35 11.94 -2.02 -38.09
CA GLU A 35 13.40 -2.18 -38.16
C GLU A 35 13.78 -3.53 -38.84
N ILE A 36 13.08 -4.60 -38.48
CA ILE A 36 13.28 -5.93 -39.08
C ILE A 36 12.88 -5.91 -40.55
N ALA A 37 11.73 -5.33 -40.86
CA ALA A 37 11.28 -5.21 -42.27
C ALA A 37 12.26 -4.40 -43.11
N THR A 38 12.82 -3.32 -42.59
CA THR A 38 13.83 -2.53 -43.28
C THR A 38 15.10 -3.35 -43.54
N ALA A 39 15.58 -4.09 -42.54
CA ALA A 39 16.76 -4.93 -42.66
C ALA A 39 16.55 -6.11 -43.67
N LEU A 40 15.35 -6.71 -43.68
CA LEU A 40 15.00 -7.78 -44.62
C LEU A 40 14.87 -7.23 -46.05
N ASN A 41 14.27 -6.06 -46.25
CA ASN A 41 14.19 -5.41 -47.55
C ASN A 41 15.57 -5.04 -48.12
N GLN A 42 16.51 -4.58 -47.27
CA GLN A 42 17.90 -4.34 -47.68
C GLN A 42 18.58 -5.64 -48.17
N ARG A 43 18.20 -6.80 -47.64
CA ARG A 43 18.66 -8.12 -48.06
C ARG A 43 17.87 -8.67 -49.27
N LYS A 44 16.95 -7.89 -49.84
CA LYS A 44 16.04 -8.28 -50.92
C LYS A 44 15.15 -9.49 -50.62
N ILE A 45 14.81 -9.65 -49.33
CA ILE A 45 13.86 -10.67 -48.85
C ILE A 45 12.47 -10.03 -48.84
N PRO A 46 11.47 -10.64 -49.54
CA PRO A 46 10.11 -10.12 -49.52
C PRO A 46 9.55 -10.09 -48.10
N CYS A 47 9.13 -8.91 -47.66
CA CYS A 47 8.61 -8.71 -46.30
C CYS A 47 7.35 -7.87 -46.32
N ALA A 48 6.32 -8.32 -45.60
CA ALA A 48 5.10 -7.57 -45.33
C ALA A 48 5.11 -7.10 -43.88
N ILE A 49 4.75 -5.80 -43.65
CA ILE A 49 4.64 -5.24 -42.32
C ILE A 49 3.17 -5.31 -41.90
N THR A 50 2.91 -5.91 -40.75
CA THR A 50 1.60 -5.89 -40.11
C THR A 50 1.59 -4.80 -39.05
N LEU A 51 0.79 -3.76 -39.25
CA LEU A 51 0.58 -2.73 -38.26
C LEU A 51 -0.78 -2.94 -37.58
N PRO A 52 -0.87 -2.80 -36.27
CA PRO A 52 -2.17 -2.86 -35.60
C PRO A 52 -3.07 -1.74 -36.11
N PRO A 53 -4.36 -1.98 -36.36
CA PRO A 53 -5.29 -0.93 -36.72
C PRO A 53 -5.31 0.17 -35.64
N SER A 54 -5.42 1.43 -36.07
CA SER A 54 -5.49 2.57 -35.12
C SER A 54 -6.59 2.40 -34.07
N ALA A 55 -7.72 1.79 -34.45
CA ALA A 55 -8.82 1.49 -33.53
C ALA A 55 -8.37 0.53 -32.40
N LEU A 56 -7.54 -0.46 -32.68
CA LEU A 56 -7.02 -1.39 -31.66
C LEU A 56 -6.05 -0.69 -30.70
N ILE A 57 -5.23 0.22 -31.22
CA ILE A 57 -4.32 1.01 -30.38
C ILE A 57 -5.13 1.88 -29.43
N VAL A 58 -6.13 2.63 -29.95
CA VAL A 58 -7.00 3.48 -29.13
C VAL A 58 -7.75 2.66 -28.07
N ASP A 59 -8.34 1.52 -28.44
CA ASP A 59 -9.04 0.65 -27.51
C ASP A 59 -8.12 0.11 -26.39
N THR A 60 -6.89 -0.23 -26.76
CA THR A 60 -5.88 -0.70 -25.78
C THR A 60 -5.48 0.41 -24.80
N VAL A 61 -5.25 1.63 -25.31
CA VAL A 61 -4.94 2.80 -24.47
C VAL A 61 -6.11 3.11 -23.53
N ASN A 62 -7.34 3.12 -24.04
CA ASN A 62 -8.54 3.35 -23.23
C ASN A 62 -8.70 2.28 -22.13
N LYS A 63 -8.45 1.01 -22.45
CA LYS A 63 -8.47 -0.07 -21.45
C LYS A 63 -7.40 0.10 -20.39
N LEU A 64 -6.20 0.54 -20.77
CA LEU A 64 -5.12 0.83 -19.81
C LEU A 64 -5.48 2.01 -18.92
N GLN A 65 -6.06 3.08 -19.49
CA GLN A 65 -6.52 4.22 -18.71
C GLN A 65 -7.60 3.83 -17.70
N LEU A 66 -8.62 3.08 -18.13
CA LEU A 66 -9.67 2.59 -17.23
C LEU A 66 -9.12 1.71 -16.09
N ARG A 67 -8.13 0.85 -16.38
CA ARG A 67 -7.46 0.04 -15.34
C ARG A 67 -6.67 0.90 -14.36
N TYR A 68 -5.98 1.92 -14.86
CA TYR A 68 -5.25 2.85 -14.03
C TYR A 68 -6.19 3.64 -13.10
N GLU A 69 -7.27 4.21 -13.64
CA GLU A 69 -8.29 4.93 -12.87
C GLU A 69 -8.97 4.01 -11.82
N ALA A 70 -9.30 2.78 -12.18
CA ALA A 70 -9.84 1.79 -11.24
C ALA A 70 -8.86 1.49 -10.10
N GLY A 71 -7.56 1.39 -10.39
CA GLY A 71 -6.51 1.23 -9.38
C GLY A 71 -6.42 2.42 -8.44
N GLN A 72 -6.45 3.65 -8.97
CA GLN A 72 -6.43 4.88 -8.17
C GLN A 72 -7.66 4.99 -7.26
N ASN A 73 -8.85 4.67 -7.78
CA ASN A 73 -10.09 4.69 -7.01
C ASN A 73 -10.04 3.67 -5.86
N LEU A 74 -9.43 2.51 -6.06
CA LEU A 74 -9.27 1.51 -5.03
C LEU A 74 -8.35 2.02 -3.89
N HIS A 75 -7.25 2.69 -4.23
CA HIS A 75 -6.32 3.25 -3.26
C HIS A 75 -6.91 4.39 -2.42
N SER A 76 -7.83 5.15 -2.98
CA SER A 76 -8.55 6.24 -2.29
C SER A 76 -9.81 5.78 -1.57
N SER A 77 -10.18 4.50 -1.67
CA SER A 77 -11.34 3.97 -0.96
C SER A 77 -11.19 4.11 0.56
N ILE A 78 -12.31 4.36 1.22
CA ILE A 78 -12.33 4.54 2.69
C ILE A 78 -12.17 3.18 3.35
N VAL A 79 -11.28 3.11 4.33
CA VAL A 79 -11.12 1.98 5.24
C VAL A 79 -11.48 2.43 6.64
N VAL A 80 -12.19 1.57 7.35
CA VAL A 80 -12.55 1.77 8.75
C VAL A 80 -11.79 0.76 9.60
N ILE A 81 -11.15 1.24 10.66
CA ILE A 81 -10.57 0.40 11.71
C ILE A 81 -11.47 0.54 12.93
N MET A 82 -12.01 -0.57 13.40
CA MET A 82 -12.82 -0.60 14.62
C MET A 82 -12.01 -1.28 15.72
N ILE A 83 -11.95 -0.64 16.87
CA ILE A 83 -11.22 -1.13 18.03
C ILE A 83 -12.18 -1.11 19.21
N LYS A 84 -12.22 -2.21 19.94
CA LYS A 84 -12.90 -2.32 21.22
C LYS A 84 -11.95 -2.92 22.24
N LEU A 85 -11.87 -2.30 23.40
CA LEU A 85 -10.95 -2.72 24.45
C LEU A 85 -11.54 -2.42 25.84
N THR A 86 -10.96 -3.04 26.85
CA THR A 86 -11.27 -2.71 28.24
C THR A 86 -10.07 -2.07 28.90
N PHE A 87 -10.31 -1.01 29.67
CA PHE A 87 -9.25 -0.37 30.46
C PHE A 87 -8.96 -1.18 31.72
N SER A 88 -7.68 -1.26 32.08
CA SER A 88 -7.29 -1.87 33.36
C SER A 88 -7.68 -0.93 34.51
N GLY A 89 -8.46 -1.43 35.44
CA GLY A 89 -9.02 -0.69 36.56
C GLY A 89 -10.56 -0.66 36.48
N ASN A 90 -11.20 -0.73 37.62
CA ASN A 90 -12.66 -0.54 37.70
C ASN A 90 -12.92 0.92 38.00
N TYR A 91 -13.61 1.60 37.08
CA TYR A 91 -14.20 2.90 37.41
C TYR A 91 -15.31 2.63 38.40
N SER A 92 -15.04 2.95 39.67
CA SER A 92 -16.02 2.89 40.76
C SER A 92 -16.09 4.25 41.40
N LEU A 93 -17.27 4.82 41.46
CA LEU A 93 -17.53 6.11 42.16
C LEU A 93 -17.12 6.08 43.64
N LEU A 94 -16.77 4.93 44.20
CA LEU A 94 -16.41 4.72 45.60
C LEU A 94 -14.97 4.15 45.77
N GLY A 95 -14.17 4.01 44.67
CA GLY A 95 -12.86 3.39 44.74
C GLY A 95 -11.69 4.36 44.56
N ASN A 96 -10.58 4.09 45.23
CA ASN A 96 -9.34 4.88 45.13
C ASN A 96 -8.58 4.71 43.82
N ASP A 97 -9.12 4.00 42.81
CA ASP A 97 -8.44 3.62 41.57
C ASP A 97 -8.74 4.54 40.39
N ASP A 98 -9.51 5.61 40.58
CA ASP A 98 -9.91 6.52 39.49
C ASP A 98 -8.70 7.13 38.76
N TYR A 99 -7.65 7.47 39.52
CA TYR A 99 -6.43 8.04 38.93
C TYR A 99 -5.74 7.08 37.98
N ASN A 100 -5.59 5.82 38.37
CA ASN A 100 -4.93 4.80 37.55
C ASN A 100 -5.77 4.45 36.31
N TYR A 101 -7.10 4.37 36.47
CA TYR A 101 -8.01 4.18 35.35
C TYR A 101 -7.90 5.32 34.33
N MET A 102 -7.97 6.57 34.79
CA MET A 102 -7.88 7.74 33.90
C MET A 102 -6.51 7.86 33.26
N LYS A 103 -5.43 7.58 33.97
CA LYS A 103 -4.06 7.54 33.43
C LYS A 103 -3.94 6.51 32.30
N ASN A 104 -4.45 5.30 32.49
CA ASN A 104 -4.43 4.24 31.48
C ASN A 104 -5.28 4.65 30.27
N ARG A 105 -6.46 5.22 30.49
CA ARG A 105 -7.33 5.72 29.42
C ARG A 105 -6.65 6.81 28.59
N ILE A 106 -6.03 7.79 29.22
CA ILE A 106 -5.30 8.87 28.54
C ILE A 106 -4.16 8.27 27.68
N SER A 107 -3.39 7.34 28.22
CA SER A 107 -2.30 6.68 27.48
C SER A 107 -2.80 5.91 26.25
N VAL A 108 -3.93 5.22 26.35
CA VAL A 108 -4.57 4.54 25.23
C VAL A 108 -5.08 5.53 24.20
N LEU A 109 -5.75 6.61 24.64
CA LEU A 109 -6.24 7.67 23.75
C LEU A 109 -5.08 8.31 22.97
N GLU A 110 -4.03 8.73 23.67
CA GLU A 110 -2.83 9.30 23.04
C GLU A 110 -2.25 8.36 21.97
N SER A 111 -2.18 7.06 22.27
CA SER A 111 -1.69 6.06 21.34
C SER A 111 -2.57 5.90 20.10
N ILE A 112 -3.90 5.92 20.26
CA ILE A 112 -4.87 5.81 19.16
C ILE A 112 -4.82 7.05 18.28
N TYR A 113 -4.80 8.25 18.88
CA TYR A 113 -4.72 9.51 18.13
C TYR A 113 -3.37 9.66 17.41
N SER A 114 -2.26 9.30 18.06
CA SER A 114 -0.93 9.30 17.45
C SER A 114 -0.86 8.33 16.28
N TYR A 115 -1.42 7.13 16.43
CA TYR A 115 -1.51 6.15 15.34
C TYR A 115 -2.37 6.67 14.18
N SER A 116 -3.54 7.21 14.48
CA SER A 116 -4.43 7.79 13.48
C SER A 116 -3.74 8.91 12.68
N TYR A 117 -3.06 9.81 13.36
CA TYR A 117 -2.28 10.86 12.70
C TYR A 117 -1.22 10.30 11.74
N ARG A 118 -0.55 9.22 12.13
CA ARG A 118 0.46 8.55 11.28
C ARG A 118 -0.12 8.01 9.98
N ILE A 119 -1.35 7.52 10.00
CA ILE A 119 -2.04 6.97 8.82
C ILE A 119 -2.99 7.97 8.14
N ASP A 120 -2.87 9.27 8.41
CA ASP A 120 -3.78 10.34 7.94
C ASP A 120 -5.26 9.99 8.17
N GLY A 121 -5.55 9.43 9.32
CA GLY A 121 -6.88 9.03 9.71
C GLY A 121 -7.54 10.02 10.67
N THR A 122 -8.84 9.84 10.83
CA THR A 122 -9.64 10.58 11.82
C THR A 122 -10.25 9.60 12.79
N VAL A 123 -10.18 9.93 14.10
CA VAL A 123 -10.73 9.10 15.18
C VAL A 123 -12.13 9.57 15.55
N VAL A 124 -13.01 8.62 15.74
CA VAL A 124 -14.33 8.82 16.36
C VAL A 124 -14.45 7.88 17.55
N GLU A 125 -14.69 8.41 18.73
CA GLU A 125 -14.93 7.61 19.93
C GLU A 125 -16.37 7.08 19.94
N GLU A 126 -16.54 5.80 20.22
CA GLU A 126 -17.83 5.11 20.33
C GLU A 126 -18.01 4.61 21.77
N GLY A 127 -18.67 5.40 22.60
CA GLY A 127 -18.78 5.13 24.04
C GLY A 127 -17.47 5.29 24.79
N ASN A 128 -17.26 4.49 25.84
CA ASN A 128 -16.08 4.60 26.69
C ASN A 128 -14.93 3.67 26.27
N ASP A 129 -15.20 2.66 25.48
CA ASP A 129 -14.29 1.54 25.20
C ASP A 129 -14.14 1.23 23.70
N GLY A 130 -14.82 1.98 22.83
CA GLY A 130 -14.83 1.80 21.39
C GLY A 130 -14.20 2.97 20.62
N PHE A 131 -13.48 2.66 19.54
CA PHE A 131 -12.87 3.65 18.66
C PHE A 131 -13.03 3.24 17.22
N LEU A 132 -13.35 4.23 16.38
CA LEU A 132 -13.39 4.11 14.93
C LEU A 132 -12.31 5.01 14.34
N ILE A 133 -11.46 4.46 13.48
CA ILE A 133 -10.49 5.24 12.72
C ILE A 133 -10.87 5.15 11.26
N PHE A 134 -11.10 6.29 10.64
CA PHE A 134 -11.33 6.41 9.20
C PHE A 134 -10.05 6.83 8.52
N THR A 135 -9.65 6.10 7.50
CA THR A 135 -8.45 6.38 6.70
C THR A 135 -8.65 5.91 5.26
N THR A 136 -7.63 6.04 4.42
CA THR A 136 -7.65 5.50 3.06
C THR A 136 -7.02 4.12 3.00
N ARG A 137 -7.44 3.32 2.02
CA ARG A 137 -6.88 1.98 1.81
C ARG A 137 -5.37 2.02 1.62
N ARG A 138 -4.87 2.95 0.82
CA ARG A 138 -3.44 3.10 0.58
C ARG A 138 -2.65 3.36 1.86
N ALA A 139 -3.15 4.24 2.73
CA ALA A 139 -2.46 4.57 3.97
C ALA A 139 -2.33 3.35 4.89
N ILE A 140 -3.41 2.57 5.03
CA ILE A 140 -3.40 1.37 5.88
C ILE A 140 -2.62 0.21 5.25
N GLU A 141 -2.67 0.01 3.94
CA GLU A 141 -1.87 -1.03 3.25
C GLU A 141 -0.37 -0.78 3.42
N ILE A 142 0.07 0.47 3.32
CA ILE A 142 1.48 0.83 3.55
C ILE A 142 1.86 0.62 5.01
N ASP A 143 1.04 1.09 5.95
CA ASP A 143 1.34 1.00 7.38
C ASP A 143 1.36 -0.45 7.89
N THR A 144 0.47 -1.28 7.37
CA THR A 144 0.33 -2.68 7.78
C THR A 144 1.14 -3.66 6.91
N ASN A 145 1.96 -3.17 6.00
CA ASN A 145 2.65 -3.98 5.00
C ASN A 145 1.69 -4.95 4.29
N TYR A 146 0.66 -4.40 3.67
CA TYR A 146 -0.42 -5.15 3.00
C TYR A 146 -1.13 -6.15 3.94
N PHE A 147 -1.55 -5.64 5.11
CA PHE A 147 -2.27 -6.39 6.16
C PHE A 147 -1.49 -7.56 6.76
N LYS A 148 -0.16 -7.54 6.69
CA LYS A 148 0.69 -8.56 7.31
C LYS A 148 1.03 -8.24 8.77
N THR A 149 1.12 -6.96 9.13
CA THR A 149 1.46 -6.48 10.47
C THR A 149 0.50 -5.39 10.90
N PHE A 150 0.16 -5.32 12.19
CA PHE A 150 -0.69 -4.26 12.73
C PHE A 150 -0.12 -3.76 14.07
N TYR A 151 0.75 -2.77 13.97
CA TYR A 151 1.56 -2.28 15.08
C TYR A 151 0.73 -1.66 16.23
N LEU A 152 -0.45 -1.11 15.94
CA LEU A 152 -1.32 -0.53 16.96
C LEU A 152 -1.68 -1.53 18.06
N MET A 153 -1.83 -2.81 17.75
CA MET A 153 -2.12 -3.84 18.76
C MET A 153 -1.03 -3.95 19.81
N ASP A 154 0.24 -3.83 19.41
CA ASP A 154 1.36 -3.92 20.33
C ASP A 154 1.47 -2.68 21.22
N ILE A 155 1.22 -1.50 20.65
CA ILE A 155 1.15 -0.24 21.39
C ILE A 155 0.07 -0.33 22.47
N LEU A 156 -1.14 -0.75 22.10
CA LEU A 156 -2.28 -0.85 23.04
C LEU A 156 -2.02 -1.87 24.16
N LYS A 157 -1.36 -3.00 23.85
CA LYS A 157 -0.91 -3.94 24.89
C LYS A 157 0.09 -3.29 25.85
N GLY A 158 1.01 -2.48 25.32
CA GLY A 158 1.96 -1.71 26.13
C GLY A 158 1.31 -0.69 27.07
N CYS A 159 0.12 -0.18 26.72
CA CYS A 159 -0.68 0.75 27.56
C CYS A 159 -1.57 0.04 28.59
N ASN A 160 -1.33 -1.23 28.88
CA ASN A 160 -2.16 -2.04 29.79
C ASN A 160 -3.65 -2.14 29.40
N ALA A 161 -3.98 -1.96 28.13
CA ALA A 161 -5.32 -2.25 27.63
C ALA A 161 -5.57 -3.77 27.64
N LYS A 162 -6.78 -4.16 27.99
CA LYS A 162 -7.19 -5.58 28.06
C LYS A 162 -8.29 -5.87 27.03
N ASN A 163 -8.43 -7.16 26.70
CA ASN A 163 -9.47 -7.64 25.79
C ASN A 163 -9.55 -6.83 24.49
N ILE A 164 -8.39 -6.58 23.89
CA ILE A 164 -8.31 -5.77 22.68
C ILE A 164 -8.85 -6.57 21.50
N ALA A 165 -9.94 -6.11 20.92
CA ALA A 165 -10.49 -6.62 19.67
C ALA A 165 -10.35 -5.54 18.60
N ALA A 166 -9.74 -5.87 17.48
CA ALA A 166 -9.55 -4.94 16.38
C ALA A 166 -9.98 -5.57 15.05
N GLY A 167 -10.66 -4.77 14.24
CA GLY A 167 -11.08 -5.17 12.89
C GLY A 167 -10.83 -4.06 11.88
N ILE A 168 -10.29 -4.43 10.73
CA ILE A 168 -10.09 -3.53 9.61
C ILE A 168 -11.10 -3.92 8.53
N GLY A 169 -11.89 -2.96 8.08
CA GLY A 169 -12.90 -3.17 7.05
C GLY A 169 -12.61 -2.32 5.82
N CYS A 170 -12.51 -3.00 4.67
CA CYS A 170 -12.42 -2.37 3.37
C CYS A 170 -13.77 -2.51 2.65
N GLY A 171 -14.25 -1.47 2.03
CA GLY A 171 -15.52 -1.47 1.30
C GLY A 171 -15.55 -0.39 0.24
N LYS A 172 -16.56 -0.45 -0.64
CA LYS A 172 -16.78 0.57 -1.68
C LYS A 172 -17.38 1.86 -1.10
N THR A 173 -18.02 1.76 0.05
CA THR A 173 -18.63 2.89 0.77
C THR A 173 -18.19 2.89 2.22
N ALA A 174 -18.27 4.04 2.88
CA ALA A 174 -17.97 4.15 4.31
C ALA A 174 -18.85 3.24 5.18
N SER A 175 -20.13 3.06 4.79
CA SER A 175 -21.08 2.18 5.48
C SER A 175 -20.67 0.71 5.36
N GLU A 176 -20.28 0.27 4.16
CA GLU A 176 -19.79 -1.09 3.92
C GLU A 176 -18.48 -1.34 4.67
N SER A 177 -17.54 -0.39 4.62
CA SER A 177 -16.28 -0.48 5.36
C SER A 177 -16.50 -0.57 6.87
N LYS A 178 -17.47 0.19 7.42
CA LYS A 178 -17.84 0.09 8.83
C LYS A 178 -18.44 -1.29 9.16
N SER A 179 -19.30 -1.81 8.31
CA SER A 179 -19.90 -3.16 8.49
C SER A 179 -18.82 -4.25 8.46
N HIS A 180 -17.88 -4.17 7.50
CA HIS A 180 -16.76 -5.10 7.41
C HIS A 180 -15.82 -4.98 8.62
N ALA A 181 -15.52 -3.76 9.09
CA ALA A 181 -14.72 -3.55 10.29
C ALA A 181 -15.37 -4.16 11.54
N TYR A 182 -16.69 -4.02 11.66
CA TYR A 182 -17.43 -4.65 12.76
C TYR A 182 -17.35 -6.18 12.69
N ALA A 183 -17.57 -6.77 11.52
CA ALA A 183 -17.45 -8.20 11.34
C ALA A 183 -16.04 -8.72 11.67
N ALA A 184 -15.00 -8.00 11.21
CA ALA A 184 -13.60 -8.32 11.52
C ALA A 184 -13.29 -8.21 13.03
N MET A 185 -13.78 -7.16 13.69
CA MET A 185 -13.63 -6.99 15.14
C MET A 185 -14.33 -8.11 15.92
N GLU A 186 -15.52 -8.52 15.51
CA GLU A 186 -16.23 -9.65 16.14
C GLU A 186 -15.47 -10.98 15.97
N MET A 187 -14.80 -11.19 14.83
CA MET A 187 -13.89 -12.34 14.65
C MET A 187 -12.73 -12.30 15.64
N SER A 188 -12.10 -11.12 15.80
CA SER A 188 -11.04 -10.90 16.79
C SER A 188 -11.52 -11.22 18.21
N ARG A 189 -12.69 -10.74 18.58
CA ARG A 189 -13.30 -10.95 19.90
C ARG A 189 -13.56 -12.44 20.18
N ARG A 190 -14.08 -13.17 19.19
CA ARG A 190 -14.37 -14.62 19.32
C ARG A 190 -13.10 -15.47 19.41
N ALA A 191 -12.05 -15.06 18.71
CA ALA A 191 -10.78 -15.77 18.71
C ALA A 191 -9.99 -15.61 20.04
N ASN A 192 -10.36 -14.65 20.86
CA ASN A 192 -9.79 -14.39 22.21
C ASN A 192 -8.26 -14.27 22.27
N ASN A 193 -7.63 -13.92 21.13
CA ASN A 193 -6.17 -13.97 20.93
C ASN A 193 -5.51 -12.60 20.77
N ASN A 194 -6.22 -11.51 21.08
CA ASN A 194 -5.72 -10.14 20.93
C ASN A 194 -5.07 -9.89 19.53
N SER A 195 -5.67 -10.42 18.49
CA SER A 195 -5.24 -10.26 17.11
C SER A 195 -6.20 -9.35 16.35
N ALA A 196 -5.76 -8.76 15.24
CA ALA A 196 -6.61 -8.00 14.35
C ALA A 196 -7.04 -8.86 13.16
N TYR A 197 -8.25 -8.65 12.66
CA TYR A 197 -8.77 -9.28 11.44
C TYR A 197 -9.03 -8.22 10.38
N VAL A 198 -9.03 -8.64 9.12
CA VAL A 198 -9.35 -7.78 7.98
C VAL A 198 -10.45 -8.41 7.16
N VAL A 199 -11.45 -7.62 6.76
CA VAL A 199 -12.46 -8.02 5.79
C VAL A 199 -12.34 -7.08 4.58
N LEU A 200 -12.13 -7.67 3.41
CA LEU A 200 -11.97 -6.95 2.14
C LEU A 200 -13.32 -6.65 1.49
N GLU A 201 -13.31 -5.84 0.41
CA GLU A 201 -14.52 -5.48 -0.35
C GLU A 201 -15.30 -6.69 -0.90
N SER A 202 -14.60 -7.81 -1.14
CA SER A 202 -15.25 -9.07 -1.55
C SER A 202 -16.01 -9.77 -0.43
N GLY A 203 -15.98 -9.23 0.79
CA GLY A 203 -16.47 -9.91 1.99
C GLY A 203 -15.53 -11.03 2.49
N THR A 204 -14.40 -11.24 1.82
CA THR A 204 -13.43 -12.25 2.23
C THR A 204 -12.69 -11.78 3.46
N ALA A 205 -12.75 -12.58 4.53
CA ALA A 205 -11.91 -12.35 5.71
C ALA A 205 -10.51 -12.89 5.45
N LEU A 206 -9.50 -12.03 5.68
CA LEU A 206 -8.12 -12.47 5.72
C LEU A 206 -7.81 -13.12 7.07
N GLN A 207 -6.81 -13.99 7.08
CA GLN A 207 -6.31 -14.59 8.32
C GLN A 207 -5.93 -13.51 9.34
N PRO A 208 -6.00 -13.82 10.65
CA PRO A 208 -5.67 -12.85 11.66
C PRO A 208 -4.26 -12.32 11.43
N ILE A 209 -4.11 -11.00 11.56
CA ILE A 209 -2.79 -10.37 11.54
C ILE A 209 -2.10 -10.80 12.84
N LEU A 210 -1.27 -11.81 12.74
CA LEU A 210 -0.44 -12.27 13.84
C LEU A 210 0.78 -11.35 13.88
N ASN A 211 0.90 -10.56 14.92
CA ASN A 211 2.15 -9.93 15.25
C ASN A 211 3.12 -11.04 15.71
N THR A 212 3.71 -11.75 14.73
CA THR A 212 4.87 -12.57 15.04
C THR A 212 5.96 -11.63 15.52
N LYS A 213 6.36 -11.80 16.78
CA LYS A 213 7.58 -11.20 17.32
C LYS A 213 8.67 -11.33 16.27
N SER A 214 9.33 -10.20 15.96
CA SER A 214 10.51 -10.12 15.09
C SER A 214 10.27 -10.12 13.56
N VAL A 215 9.46 -9.19 13.02
CA VAL A 215 10.16 -8.14 12.30
C VAL A 215 10.17 -7.00 13.29
N ALA A 216 11.24 -6.83 14.01
CA ALA A 216 11.57 -5.53 14.53
C ALA A 216 11.39 -4.64 13.32
N LEU A 217 10.29 -3.91 13.23
CA LEU A 217 10.34 -2.60 12.62
C LEU A 217 11.52 -2.01 13.34
N GLU A 218 12.67 -2.03 12.66
CA GLU A 218 13.76 -1.14 13.03
C GLU A 218 13.03 0.13 13.32
N ALA A 219 13.00 0.47 14.59
CA ALA A 219 12.32 1.66 15.01
C ALA A 219 12.87 2.73 14.06
N PRO A 220 12.01 3.51 13.35
CA PRO A 220 12.51 4.48 12.38
C PRO A 220 13.67 5.30 12.95
N ASP A 221 13.80 5.31 14.23
CA ASP A 221 14.78 6.03 15.01
C ASP A 221 16.24 5.70 14.72
N HIS A 222 16.64 4.45 14.52
CA HIS A 222 18.07 4.19 14.38
C HIS A 222 18.59 4.57 12.97
N ASN A 223 17.87 4.19 11.92
CA ASN A 223 18.25 4.57 10.56
C ASN A 223 18.01 6.07 10.31
N PHE A 224 16.94 6.64 10.87
CA PHE A 224 16.69 8.08 10.77
C PHE A 224 17.63 8.90 11.63
N THR A 225 18.09 8.40 12.77
CA THR A 225 19.12 9.07 13.58
C THR A 225 20.45 9.10 12.85
N VAL A 226 20.89 8.00 12.24
CA VAL A 226 22.09 7.94 11.43
C VAL A 226 21.98 8.82 10.18
N LEU A 227 20.83 8.81 9.52
CA LEU A 227 20.55 9.67 8.36
C LEU A 227 20.52 11.15 8.76
N SER A 228 19.93 11.50 9.90
CA SER A 228 19.89 12.86 10.42
C SER A 228 21.29 13.41 10.66
N GLN A 229 22.18 12.60 11.25
CA GLN A 229 23.59 12.97 11.45
C GLN A 229 24.35 13.13 10.13
N LYS A 230 24.04 12.32 9.12
CA LYS A 230 24.71 12.40 7.80
C LYS A 230 24.19 13.54 6.93
N THR A 231 22.92 13.89 7.03
CA THR A 231 22.24 14.86 6.14
C THR A 231 22.03 16.22 6.78
N ASN A 232 22.26 16.38 8.08
CA ASN A 232 21.92 17.56 8.89
C ASN A 232 20.42 17.94 8.83
N LEU A 233 19.55 16.98 8.45
CA LEU A 233 18.11 17.16 8.45
C LEU A 233 17.50 16.64 9.76
N SER A 234 16.46 17.29 10.23
CA SER A 234 15.75 16.80 11.42
C SER A 234 15.11 15.43 11.15
N ILE A 235 15.02 14.59 12.19
CA ILE A 235 14.36 13.27 12.11
C ILE A 235 12.92 13.41 11.57
N ASN A 236 12.19 14.45 12.01
CA ASN A 236 10.85 14.75 11.53
C ASN A 236 10.81 15.08 10.03
N THR A 237 11.77 15.84 9.53
CA THR A 237 11.90 16.16 8.10
C THR A 237 12.16 14.90 7.28
N LEU A 238 13.09 14.06 7.72
CA LEU A 238 13.41 12.78 7.07
C LEU A 238 12.22 11.83 7.08
N TYR A 239 11.49 11.78 8.19
CA TYR A 239 10.28 10.96 8.29
C TYR A 239 9.17 11.47 7.36
N ASN A 240 8.96 12.78 7.26
CA ASN A 240 7.99 13.37 6.32
C ASN A 240 8.38 13.08 4.86
N ILE A 241 9.65 13.22 4.50
CA ILE A 241 10.16 12.87 3.16
C ILE A 241 9.86 11.39 2.86
N TYR A 242 10.24 10.49 3.76
CA TYR A 242 9.98 9.07 3.63
C TYR A 242 8.48 8.75 3.48
N LYS A 243 7.64 9.39 4.29
CA LYS A 243 6.18 9.25 4.23
C LYS A 243 5.62 9.72 2.89
N CYS A 244 6.06 10.88 2.42
CA CYS A 244 5.59 11.45 1.15
C CYS A 244 6.07 10.65 -0.06
N THR A 245 7.33 10.21 -0.07
CA THR A 245 7.89 9.40 -1.17
C THR A 245 7.27 8.00 -1.23
N LYS A 246 7.03 7.35 -0.09
CA LYS A 246 6.32 6.06 -0.06
C LYS A 246 4.85 6.15 -0.53
N ARG A 247 4.22 7.31 -0.41
CA ARG A 247 2.85 7.53 -0.89
C ARG A 247 2.76 7.82 -2.37
N SER A 248 3.85 8.30 -2.98
CA SER A 248 3.89 8.52 -4.42
C SER A 248 4.17 7.19 -5.13
N MET A 249 3.59 7.01 -6.31
CA MET A 249 3.83 5.80 -7.14
C MET A 249 5.13 5.89 -7.96
N LEU A 250 5.95 6.91 -7.74
CA LEU A 250 7.18 7.13 -8.48
C LEU A 250 8.31 6.34 -7.82
N GLU A 251 9.13 5.67 -8.60
CA GLU A 251 10.31 4.94 -8.13
C GLU A 251 11.53 5.88 -7.99
N GLU A 252 11.55 6.97 -8.77
CA GLU A 252 12.61 7.97 -8.73
C GLU A 252 12.04 9.37 -8.50
N PHE A 253 12.75 10.20 -7.75
CA PHE A 253 12.34 11.55 -7.36
C PHE A 253 13.42 12.56 -7.66
N THR A 254 13.02 13.70 -8.22
CA THR A 254 13.85 14.90 -8.25
C THR A 254 13.69 15.71 -6.95
N SER A 255 14.69 16.52 -6.61
CA SER A 255 14.63 17.38 -5.41
C SER A 255 13.42 18.34 -5.43
N SER A 256 13.04 18.84 -6.59
CA SER A 256 11.86 19.69 -6.77
C SER A 256 10.54 18.95 -6.51
N GLN A 257 10.44 17.70 -6.94
CA GLN A 257 9.27 16.86 -6.67
C GLN A 257 9.13 16.53 -5.18
N VAL A 258 10.24 16.19 -4.51
CA VAL A 258 10.24 15.96 -3.06
C VAL A 258 9.85 17.22 -2.29
N ALA A 259 10.38 18.38 -2.66
CA ALA A 259 10.03 19.65 -2.03
C ALA A 259 8.54 19.99 -2.19
N SER A 260 7.97 19.77 -3.39
CA SER A 260 6.54 19.97 -3.67
C SER A 260 5.66 19.00 -2.87
N LEU A 261 6.00 17.70 -2.86
CA LEU A 261 5.25 16.65 -2.16
C LEU A 261 5.27 16.82 -0.64
N CYS A 262 6.35 17.33 -0.08
CA CYS A 262 6.54 17.47 1.36
C CYS A 262 6.29 18.91 1.86
N SER A 263 5.88 19.82 0.99
CA SER A 263 5.73 21.26 1.29
C SER A 263 7.01 21.87 1.92
N LEU A 264 8.17 21.40 1.47
CA LEU A 264 9.47 21.87 1.92
C LEU A 264 10.02 22.96 1.01
N ASN A 265 10.79 23.87 1.57
CA ASN A 265 11.45 24.91 0.79
C ASN A 265 12.73 24.33 0.17
N ILE A 266 12.97 24.52 -1.14
CA ILE A 266 14.14 23.97 -1.88
C ILE A 266 15.50 24.48 -1.32
N ARG A 267 15.47 25.49 -0.44
CA ARG A 267 16.66 26.09 0.16
C ARG A 267 17.06 25.49 1.52
N THR A 268 16.32 24.52 2.00
CA THR A 268 16.68 23.70 3.16
C THR A 268 17.19 22.36 2.69
#